data_29b0bd1cb6e4c4f23aaad13ae33ce709
#
_entry.id   29b0bd1cb6e4c4f23aaad13ae33ce709
#
_cell.length_a   1.000
_cell.length_b   1.000
_cell.length_c   1.000
_cell.angle_alpha   90.00
_cell.angle_beta   90.00
_cell.angle_gamma   90.00
#
_symmetry.space_group_name_H-M   'P 1'
#
loop_
_entity.id
_entity.type
_entity.pdbx_description
1 polymer ?
#
loop_
_entity_poly.entity_id
_entity_poly.type
_entity_poly.pdbx_seq_one_letter_code
_entity_poly.pdbx_strand_id
1 'polypeptide(L)'
;MYIYLLKRTDPVGYDEYDSCVVVADSEEQARFINPCEHYVWSDEQQKYGFKYADGRIEYHKYADPYNIWPHPATLKVKYIGEADSKLKAGAVICSSFNAG
;
A
#
# COMPACT_ATOMS: atom_id res chain seq x y z
N MET A 1 -7.37 -15.56 6.44
CA MET A 1 -6.56 -14.46 5.90
C MET A 1 -5.12 -14.60 6.35
N TYR A 2 -4.23 -13.89 5.68
CA TYR A 2 -2.80 -14.04 5.87
C TYR A 2 -2.13 -12.70 6.08
N ILE A 3 -0.93 -12.74 6.66
CA ILE A 3 -0.10 -11.56 6.90
C ILE A 3 1.03 -11.56 5.88
N TYR A 4 1.22 -10.41 5.21
CA TYR A 4 2.26 -10.22 4.21
C TYR A 4 3.11 -9.00 4.54
N LEU A 5 4.40 -9.11 4.26
CA LEU A 5 5.31 -7.97 4.25
C LEU A 5 5.43 -7.44 2.83
N LEU A 6 5.17 -6.17 2.65
CA LEU A 6 5.38 -5.45 1.40
C LEU A 6 6.63 -4.59 1.53
N LYS A 7 7.59 -4.75 0.64
CA LYS A 7 8.84 -4.01 0.67
C LYS A 7 9.12 -3.38 -0.69
N ARG A 8 9.55 -2.11 -0.66
CA ARG A 8 9.98 -1.40 -1.87
C ARG A 8 11.32 -1.93 -2.36
N THR A 9 11.50 -1.91 -3.68
CA THR A 9 12.75 -2.30 -4.34
C THR A 9 13.48 -1.10 -4.93
N ASP A 10 12.83 0.07 -4.95
CA ASP A 10 13.40 1.32 -5.45
C ASP A 10 14.02 2.14 -4.30
N PRO A 11 14.83 3.18 -4.60
CA PRO A 11 15.37 4.06 -3.58
C PRO A 11 14.26 4.76 -2.81
N VAL A 12 14.42 4.82 -1.48
CA VAL A 12 13.46 5.46 -0.57
C VAL A 12 14.01 6.82 -0.16
N GLY A 13 13.24 7.88 -0.42
CA GLY A 13 13.60 9.23 0.01
C GLY A 13 13.14 9.52 1.43
N TYR A 14 13.40 10.75 1.87
CA TYR A 14 12.90 11.24 3.16
C TYR A 14 11.38 11.35 3.10
N ASP A 15 10.73 11.11 4.24
CA ASP A 15 9.28 11.18 4.40
C ASP A 15 8.51 10.23 3.47
N GLU A 16 9.12 9.08 3.14
CA GLU A 16 8.49 8.00 2.36
C GLU A 16 8.44 6.70 3.17
N TYR A 17 7.44 5.89 2.91
CA TYR A 17 7.37 4.54 3.48
C TYR A 17 8.33 3.61 2.74
N ASP A 18 9.06 2.76 3.47
CA ASP A 18 9.94 1.76 2.88
C ASP A 18 9.30 0.36 2.85
N SER A 19 8.42 0.07 3.79
CA SER A 19 7.75 -1.23 3.90
C SER A 19 6.49 -1.11 4.76
N CYS A 20 5.63 -2.13 4.65
CA CYS A 20 4.48 -2.28 5.56
C CYS A 20 4.08 -3.73 5.70
N VAL A 21 3.36 -4.04 6.77
CA VAL A 21 2.80 -5.36 7.04
C VAL A 21 1.28 -5.26 6.93
N VAL A 22 0.70 -6.09 6.08
CA VAL A 22 -0.72 -6.00 5.73
C VAL A 22 -1.42 -7.34 5.90
N VAL A 23 -2.75 -7.29 6.00
CA VAL A 23 -3.62 -8.47 6.02
C VAL A 23 -4.35 -8.58 4.69
N ALA A 24 -4.28 -9.74 4.06
CA ALA A 24 -4.93 -9.99 2.78
C ALA A 24 -5.26 -11.46 2.59
N ASP A 25 -6.17 -11.77 1.66
CA ASP A 25 -6.52 -13.15 1.32
C ASP A 25 -5.46 -13.82 0.44
N SER A 26 -4.68 -13.03 -0.29
CA SER A 26 -3.66 -13.53 -1.22
C SER A 26 -2.53 -12.53 -1.37
N GLU A 27 -1.41 -13.00 -1.91
CA GLU A 27 -0.27 -12.15 -2.27
C GLU A 27 -0.67 -11.05 -3.25
N GLU A 28 -1.51 -11.40 -4.24
CA GLU A 28 -1.98 -10.46 -5.24
C GLU A 28 -2.81 -9.34 -4.63
N GLN A 29 -3.72 -9.65 -3.73
CA GLN A 29 -4.46 -8.63 -2.99
C GLN A 29 -3.53 -7.75 -2.14
N ALA A 30 -2.56 -8.38 -1.47
CA ALA A 30 -1.66 -7.67 -0.58
C ALA A 30 -0.89 -6.54 -1.29
N ARG A 31 -0.41 -6.80 -2.51
CA ARG A 31 0.42 -5.84 -3.22
C ARG A 31 -0.30 -4.54 -3.64
N PHE A 32 -1.63 -4.52 -3.61
CA PHE A 32 -2.43 -3.32 -3.91
C PHE A 32 -2.77 -2.49 -2.69
N ILE A 33 -2.36 -2.91 -1.49
CA ILE A 33 -2.60 -2.16 -0.26
C ILE A 33 -1.52 -1.08 -0.12
N ASN A 34 -1.97 0.17 0.06
CA ASN A 34 -1.08 1.31 0.27
C ASN A 34 -0.98 1.59 1.79
N PRO A 35 0.22 1.81 2.35
CA PRO A 35 0.36 2.14 3.77
C PRO A 35 -0.33 3.45 4.15
N CYS A 36 -0.56 4.34 3.20
CA CYS A 36 -1.41 5.51 3.40
C CYS A 36 -2.86 5.14 3.08
N GLU A 37 -3.71 5.12 4.09
CA GLU A 37 -5.09 4.63 4.01
C GLU A 37 -5.97 5.38 3.02
N HIS A 38 -5.61 6.61 2.69
CA HIS A 38 -6.40 7.44 1.78
C HIS A 38 -6.12 7.17 0.31
N TYR A 39 -5.13 6.33 -0.01
CA TYR A 39 -4.80 6.00 -1.39
C TYR A 39 -5.36 4.65 -1.79
N VAL A 40 -6.01 4.61 -2.96
CA VAL A 40 -6.58 3.39 -3.53
C VAL A 40 -6.06 3.19 -4.94
N TRP A 41 -5.82 1.93 -5.31
CA TRP A 41 -5.33 1.57 -6.63
C TRP A 41 -6.45 1.56 -7.65
N SER A 42 -6.14 2.02 -8.88
CA SER A 42 -7.01 1.90 -10.03
C SER A 42 -6.32 1.15 -11.16
N ASP A 43 -6.87 0.00 -11.54
CA ASP A 43 -6.38 -0.77 -12.69
C ASP A 43 -6.58 0.00 -13.99
N GLU A 44 -7.68 0.72 -14.11
CA GLU A 44 -7.97 1.53 -15.29
C GLU A 44 -6.97 2.66 -15.48
N GLN A 45 -6.67 3.39 -14.40
CA GLN A 45 -5.75 4.52 -14.43
C GLN A 45 -4.28 4.09 -14.28
N GLN A 46 -4.02 2.85 -13.83
CA GLN A 46 -2.69 2.32 -13.51
C GLN A 46 -1.92 3.22 -12.52
N LYS A 47 -2.63 3.73 -11.53
CA LYS A 47 -2.05 4.57 -10.47
C LYS A 47 -2.96 4.60 -9.25
N TYR A 48 -2.40 5.10 -8.13
CA TYR A 48 -3.16 5.37 -6.93
C TYR A 48 -3.88 6.71 -7.05
N GLY A 49 -5.11 6.75 -6.53
CA GLY A 49 -5.88 7.98 -6.39
C GLY A 49 -6.15 8.28 -4.92
N PHE A 50 -6.30 9.54 -4.59
CA PHE A 50 -6.65 9.97 -3.23
C PHE A 50 -8.16 9.92 -3.05
N LYS A 51 -8.59 9.14 -2.05
CA LYS A 51 -10.01 8.97 -1.73
C LYS A 51 -10.43 9.91 -0.61
N TYR A 52 -11.38 10.78 -0.91
CA TYR A 52 -11.96 11.71 0.07
C TYR A 52 -13.04 11.01 0.90
N ALA A 53 -13.40 11.64 2.03
CA ALA A 53 -14.41 11.11 2.94
C ALA A 53 -15.79 10.91 2.29
N ASP A 54 -16.12 11.70 1.27
CA ASP A 54 -17.38 11.60 0.52
C ASP A 54 -17.38 10.48 -0.54
N GLY A 55 -16.27 9.74 -0.66
CA GLY A 55 -16.12 8.66 -1.63
C GLY A 55 -15.52 9.08 -2.97
N ARG A 56 -15.36 10.38 -3.21
CA ARG A 56 -14.75 10.89 -4.43
C ARG A 56 -13.27 10.51 -4.46
N ILE A 57 -12.76 10.11 -5.64
CA ILE A 57 -11.35 9.76 -5.85
C ILE A 57 -10.74 10.74 -6.84
N GLU A 58 -9.62 11.34 -6.44
CA GLU A 58 -8.87 12.27 -7.29
C GLU A 58 -7.58 11.60 -7.77
N TYR A 59 -7.36 11.65 -9.09
CA TYR A 59 -6.16 11.15 -9.75
C TYR A 59 -5.34 12.32 -10.28
N HIS A 60 -4.07 12.38 -9.89
CA HIS A 60 -3.17 13.40 -10.40
C HIS A 60 -2.76 13.09 -11.84
N LYS A 61 -2.70 14.12 -12.68
CA LYS A 61 -2.28 14.00 -14.07
C LYS A 61 -0.81 13.58 -14.19
N TYR A 62 0.00 14.05 -13.24
CA TYR A 62 1.43 13.71 -13.15
C TYR A 62 1.65 12.91 -11.87
N ALA A 63 2.92 12.53 -11.60
CA ALA A 63 3.24 11.85 -10.35
C ALA A 63 2.76 12.68 -9.16
N ASP A 64 1.94 12.04 -8.31
CA ASP A 64 1.41 12.68 -7.10
C ASP A 64 2.55 12.87 -6.10
N PRO A 65 2.91 14.11 -5.72
CA PRO A 65 3.97 14.34 -4.76
C PRO A 65 3.65 13.84 -3.36
N TYR A 66 2.39 13.55 -3.08
CA TYR A 66 1.95 13.02 -1.79
C TYR A 66 1.77 11.51 -1.80
N ASN A 67 1.82 10.89 -2.97
CA ASN A 67 1.77 9.43 -3.09
C ASN A 67 3.19 8.87 -3.04
N ILE A 68 3.60 8.52 -1.83
CA ILE A 68 4.96 8.11 -1.50
C ILE A 68 5.13 6.58 -1.53
N TRP A 69 4.32 5.88 -2.31
CA TRP A 69 4.31 4.42 -2.46
C TRP A 69 4.41 4.03 -3.94
N PRO A 70 5.26 3.05 -4.28
CA PRO A 70 5.53 2.71 -5.70
C PRO A 70 4.42 1.91 -6.34
N HIS A 71 4.54 1.69 -7.64
CA HIS A 71 3.65 0.81 -8.40
C HIS A 71 3.63 -0.59 -7.79
N PRO A 72 2.45 -1.21 -7.62
CA PRO A 72 2.32 -2.53 -6.97
C PRO A 72 3.20 -3.62 -7.58
N ALA A 73 3.40 -3.59 -8.89
CA ALA A 73 4.20 -4.61 -9.59
C ALA A 73 5.68 -4.63 -9.18
N THR A 74 6.18 -3.54 -8.61
CA THR A 74 7.59 -3.41 -8.21
C THR A 74 7.86 -3.84 -6.78
N LEU A 75 6.82 -4.13 -6.00
CA LEU A 75 6.96 -4.53 -4.60
C LEU A 75 7.43 -5.97 -4.47
N LYS A 76 8.26 -6.21 -3.46
CA LYS A 76 8.51 -7.56 -2.97
C LYS A 76 7.43 -7.88 -1.94
N VAL A 77 6.77 -9.02 -2.12
CA VAL A 77 5.72 -9.49 -1.21
C VAL A 77 6.21 -10.77 -0.55
N LYS A 78 6.22 -10.78 0.79
CA LYS A 78 6.65 -11.94 1.55
C LYS A 78 5.52 -12.41 2.47
N TYR A 79 5.15 -13.68 2.35
CA TYR A 79 4.23 -14.32 3.27
C TYR A 79 4.88 -14.45 4.65
N ILE A 80 4.19 -13.99 5.68
CA ILE A 80 4.69 -14.06 7.06
C ILE A 80 3.98 -15.15 7.85
N GLY A 81 2.66 -15.25 7.75
CA GLY A 81 1.88 -16.21 8.50
C GLY A 81 0.39 -15.98 8.39
N GLU A 82 -0.37 -16.69 9.19
CA GLU A 82 -1.82 -16.54 9.26
C GLU A 82 -2.19 -15.34 10.12
N ALA A 83 -3.25 -14.63 9.71
CA ALA A 83 -3.77 -13.52 10.46
C ALA A 83 -4.80 -14.00 11.49
N ASP A 84 -4.86 -13.31 12.63
CA ASP A 84 -5.93 -13.51 13.62
C ASP A 84 -7.28 -13.23 12.95
N SER A 85 -8.29 -14.03 13.29
CA SER A 85 -9.64 -13.90 12.72
C SER A 85 -10.31 -12.53 12.99
N LYS A 86 -9.80 -11.77 13.93
CA LYS A 86 -10.28 -10.43 14.27
C LYS A 86 -9.75 -9.36 13.31
N LEU A 87 -8.72 -9.67 12.54
CA LEU A 87 -8.15 -8.74 11.57
C LEU A 87 -8.91 -8.80 10.26
N LYS A 88 -9.09 -7.64 9.63
CA LYS A 88 -9.82 -7.52 8.37
C LYS A 88 -8.86 -7.43 7.19
N ALA A 89 -9.26 -7.98 6.05
CA ALA A 89 -8.53 -7.82 4.79
C ALA A 89 -8.36 -6.33 4.46
N GLY A 90 -7.18 -5.96 4.01
CA GLY A 90 -6.83 -4.58 3.70
C GLY A 90 -6.24 -3.80 4.86
N ALA A 91 -6.25 -4.37 6.08
CA ALA A 91 -5.66 -3.71 7.24
C ALA A 91 -4.14 -3.59 7.11
N VAL A 92 -3.61 -2.44 7.46
CA VAL A 92 -2.17 -2.23 7.61
C VAL A 92 -1.86 -2.38 9.10
N ILE A 93 -1.10 -3.42 9.45
CA ILE A 93 -0.76 -3.72 10.85
C ILE A 93 0.31 -2.75 11.33
N CYS A 94 1.33 -2.54 10.53
CA CYS A 94 2.39 -1.58 10.81
C CYS A 94 3.07 -1.16 9.52
N SER A 95 3.73 -0.01 9.58
CA SER A 95 4.49 0.50 8.44
C SER A 95 5.78 1.12 8.93
N SER A 96 6.82 1.10 8.09
CA SER A 96 8.09 1.74 8.34
C SER A 96 8.20 2.98 7.48
N PHE A 97 8.40 4.12 8.12
CA PHE A 97 8.43 5.43 7.50
C PHE A 97 9.82 6.03 7.65
N ASN A 98 10.43 6.44 6.55
CA ASN A 98 11.76 7.05 6.57
C ASN A 98 11.66 8.54 6.86
N ALA A 99 11.56 8.89 8.13
CA ALA A 99 11.56 10.28 8.59
C ALA A 99 12.99 10.84 8.53
N GLY A 100 13.22 11.73 7.59
CA GLY A 100 14.52 12.31 7.32
C GLY A 100 15.06 13.23 8.41
#